data_3b62f17803f06c1019bcc44475c4253f
#
_entry.id   3b62f17803f06c1019bcc44475c4253f
#
_cell.length_a   1.000
_cell.length_b   1.000
_cell.length_c   1.000
_cell.angle_alpha   90.00
_cell.angle_beta   90.00
_cell.angle_gamma   90.00
#
_symmetry.space_group_name_H-M   'P 1'
#
loop_
_entity.id
_entity.type
_entity.pdbx_description
1 polymer ?
#
loop_
_entity_poly.entity_id
_entity_poly.type
_entity_poly.pdbx_seq_one_letter_code
_entity_poly.pdbx_strand_id
1 'polypeptide(L)'
;MPAGHTAAKEVWGGDLVVGGAGSLFTDATMASALYETEQFPKAIYPTAMNMAQALELLRASQIQWTFFSPAIQFDPKGRRTGTYQLGSEWVILNQAQESYISYLDYVIALLDEVEHPQFICKRFTAVGER
;
A
#
# COMPACT_ATOMS: atom_id res chain seq x y z
N MET A 1 5.88 6.16 23.93
CA MET A 1 5.65 5.07 22.96
C MET A 1 4.61 4.10 23.51
N PRO A 2 3.55 3.88 22.76
CA PRO A 2 2.55 2.91 23.20
C PRO A 2 3.14 1.51 23.36
N ALA A 3 2.69 0.80 24.38
CA ALA A 3 3.18 -0.54 24.66
C ALA A 3 2.99 -1.50 23.47
N GLY A 4 1.91 -1.32 22.69
CA GLY A 4 1.65 -2.17 21.53
C GLY A 4 2.70 -2.09 20.44
N HIS A 5 3.56 -1.08 20.46
CA HIS A 5 4.62 -0.96 19.47
C HIS A 5 5.87 -1.76 19.82
N THR A 6 5.96 -2.30 21.04
CA THR A 6 7.18 -2.95 21.48
C THR A 6 7.54 -4.16 20.61
N ALA A 7 6.58 -5.07 20.40
CA ALA A 7 6.82 -6.26 19.59
C ALA A 7 7.15 -5.91 18.14
N ALA A 8 6.42 -4.94 17.56
CA ALA A 8 6.68 -4.50 16.20
C ALA A 8 8.08 -3.90 16.07
N LYS A 9 8.54 -3.16 17.08
CA LYS A 9 9.87 -2.57 17.06
C LYS A 9 10.98 -3.59 17.15
N GLU A 10 10.76 -4.70 17.81
CA GLU A 10 11.75 -5.77 17.87
C GLU A 10 11.98 -6.38 16.50
N VAL A 11 10.96 -6.41 15.65
CA VAL A 11 11.04 -7.00 14.32
C VAL A 11 11.31 -5.94 13.26
N TRP A 12 10.58 -4.81 13.30
CA TRP A 12 10.63 -3.82 12.23
C TRP A 12 11.24 -2.49 12.65
N GLY A 13 10.92 -1.98 13.82
CA GLY A 13 11.56 -0.79 14.37
C GLY A 13 11.07 0.54 13.84
N GLY A 14 9.97 0.60 13.11
CA GLY A 14 9.47 1.84 12.52
C GLY A 14 7.96 1.92 12.50
N ASP A 15 7.43 2.81 11.65
CA ASP A 15 6.01 3.07 11.51
C ASP A 15 5.48 2.51 10.19
N LEU A 16 4.42 1.73 10.28
CA LEU A 16 3.75 1.17 9.11
C LEU A 16 2.45 1.93 8.87
N VAL A 17 2.34 2.54 7.69
CA VAL A 17 1.19 3.35 7.32
C VAL A 17 0.36 2.60 6.30
N VAL A 18 -0.94 2.43 6.61
CA VAL A 18 -1.90 1.87 5.66
C VAL A 18 -2.34 3.02 4.76
N GLY A 19 -1.89 2.99 3.51
CA GLY A 19 -2.18 4.06 2.57
C GLY A 19 -3.30 3.71 1.61
N GLY A 20 -3.63 4.64 0.72
CA GLY A 20 -4.59 4.41 -0.35
C GLY A 20 -3.90 4.04 -1.66
N ALA A 21 -4.68 3.57 -2.62
CA ALA A 21 -4.19 3.23 -3.95
C ALA A 21 -4.05 4.44 -4.87
N GLY A 22 -4.75 5.54 -4.55
CA GLY A 22 -4.86 6.68 -5.48
C GLY A 22 -3.55 7.33 -5.86
N SER A 23 -2.54 7.27 -4.99
CA SER A 23 -1.23 7.86 -5.28
C SER A 23 -0.29 6.91 -6.03
N LEU A 24 -0.69 5.66 -6.27
CA LEU A 24 0.11 4.76 -7.10
C LEU A 24 0.18 5.31 -8.52
N PHE A 25 1.32 5.14 -9.16
CA PHE A 25 1.47 5.49 -10.56
C PHE A 25 0.74 4.49 -11.44
N THR A 26 0.32 4.93 -12.62
CA THR A 26 -0.44 4.08 -13.54
C THR A 26 0.40 2.95 -14.12
N ASP A 27 1.70 3.18 -14.27
CA ASP A 27 2.63 2.17 -14.81
C ASP A 27 4.07 2.48 -14.39
N ALA A 28 4.98 1.65 -14.84
CA ALA A 28 6.39 1.73 -14.46
C ALA A 28 7.10 3.01 -14.94
N THR A 29 6.52 3.75 -15.87
CA THR A 29 7.09 5.04 -16.28
C THR A 29 6.94 6.11 -15.20
N MET A 30 5.97 5.92 -14.29
CA MET A 30 5.70 6.83 -13.19
C MET A 30 5.34 8.25 -13.65
N ALA A 31 4.76 8.34 -14.85
CA ALA A 31 4.42 9.64 -15.43
C ALA A 31 3.17 10.27 -14.80
N SER A 32 2.20 9.45 -14.41
CA SER A 32 0.95 9.92 -13.82
C SER A 32 0.47 9.02 -12.70
N ALA A 33 -0.02 9.62 -11.63
CA ALA A 33 -0.66 8.87 -10.55
C ALA A 33 -2.12 8.58 -10.91
N LEU A 34 -2.70 7.56 -10.27
CA LEU A 34 -4.09 7.19 -10.52
C LEU A 34 -5.05 8.37 -10.28
N TYR A 35 -4.82 9.16 -9.21
CA TYR A 35 -5.74 10.27 -8.90
C TYR A 35 -5.69 11.38 -9.95
N GLU A 36 -4.68 11.39 -10.82
CA GLU A 36 -4.55 12.36 -11.88
C GLU A 36 -5.27 11.95 -13.18
N THR A 37 -5.80 10.71 -13.24
CA THR A 37 -6.47 10.22 -14.43
C THR A 37 -7.92 10.68 -14.46
N GLU A 38 -8.49 10.74 -15.67
CA GLU A 38 -9.89 11.16 -15.85
C GLU A 38 -10.88 10.15 -15.26
N GLN A 39 -10.49 8.87 -15.21
CA GLN A 39 -11.33 7.80 -14.69
C GLN A 39 -11.41 7.79 -13.18
N PHE A 40 -10.54 8.53 -12.49
CA PHE A 40 -10.50 8.52 -11.04
C PHE A 40 -11.75 9.20 -10.47
N PRO A 41 -12.48 8.55 -9.52
CA PRO A 41 -13.71 9.13 -8.99
C PRO A 41 -13.44 10.47 -8.28
N LYS A 42 -14.14 11.50 -8.70
CA LYS A 42 -13.94 12.84 -8.15
C LYS A 42 -14.31 12.93 -6.66
N ALA A 43 -15.23 12.09 -6.23
CA ALA A 43 -15.68 12.09 -4.83
C ALA A 43 -14.56 11.73 -3.84
N ILE A 44 -13.60 10.91 -4.27
CA ILE A 44 -12.50 10.48 -3.41
C ILE A 44 -11.18 11.17 -3.73
N TYR A 45 -11.20 12.11 -4.68
CA TYR A 45 -10.00 12.87 -5.06
C TYR A 45 -9.34 13.59 -3.87
N PRO A 46 -10.10 14.30 -3.00
CA PRO A 46 -9.46 14.97 -1.85
C PRO A 46 -8.75 13.99 -0.92
N THR A 47 -9.33 12.81 -0.70
CA THR A 47 -8.69 11.78 0.14
C THR A 47 -7.41 11.30 -0.51
N ALA A 48 -7.43 11.03 -1.82
CA ALA A 48 -6.25 10.57 -2.55
C ALA A 48 -5.14 11.62 -2.53
N MET A 49 -5.49 12.89 -2.70
CA MET A 49 -4.54 13.99 -2.62
C MET A 49 -3.90 14.08 -1.26
N ASN A 50 -4.70 13.98 -0.19
CA ASN A 50 -4.18 14.05 1.17
C ASN A 50 -3.26 12.89 1.47
N MET A 51 -3.58 11.69 0.99
CA MET A 51 -2.72 10.53 1.17
C MET A 51 -1.41 10.68 0.39
N ALA A 52 -1.46 11.26 -0.80
CA ALA A 52 -0.25 11.53 -1.58
C ALA A 52 0.65 12.53 -0.84
N GLN A 53 0.06 13.56 -0.25
CA GLN A 53 0.80 14.54 0.54
C GLN A 53 1.40 13.91 1.79
N ALA A 54 0.66 13.03 2.45
CA ALA A 54 1.16 12.31 3.62
C ALA A 54 2.40 11.48 3.25
N LEU A 55 2.36 10.80 2.12
CA LEU A 55 3.52 10.04 1.64
C LEU A 55 4.73 10.95 1.42
N GLU A 56 4.54 12.12 0.81
CA GLU A 56 5.64 13.05 0.59
C GLU A 56 6.21 13.59 1.89
N LEU A 57 5.37 13.83 2.90
CA LEU A 57 5.84 14.21 4.23
C LEU A 57 6.69 13.11 4.85
N LEU A 58 6.28 11.85 4.69
CA LEU A 58 7.07 10.71 5.18
C LEU A 58 8.41 10.65 4.47
N ARG A 59 8.43 10.82 3.14
CA ARG A 59 9.68 10.79 2.36
C ARG A 59 10.67 11.86 2.82
N ALA A 60 10.16 13.02 3.26
CA ALA A 60 10.98 14.11 3.73
C ALA A 60 11.38 13.98 5.20
N SER A 61 10.80 13.03 5.92
CA SER A 61 11.04 12.86 7.35
C SER A 61 12.30 12.04 7.62
N GLN A 62 12.73 12.04 8.90
CA GLN A 62 13.86 11.24 9.35
C GLN A 62 13.41 9.97 10.08
N ILE A 63 12.10 9.71 10.16
CA ILE A 63 11.60 8.49 10.81
C ILE A 63 11.70 7.32 9.84
N GLN A 64 11.75 6.10 10.40
CA GLN A 64 11.63 4.90 9.60
C GLN A 64 10.15 4.62 9.37
N TRP A 65 9.76 4.57 8.11
CA TRP A 65 8.38 4.40 7.72
C TRP A 65 8.27 3.37 6.61
N THR A 66 7.08 2.79 6.47
CA THR A 66 6.69 1.99 5.32
C THR A 66 5.25 2.35 5.00
N PHE A 67 4.95 2.56 3.74
CA PHE A 67 3.63 2.98 3.28
C PHE A 67 3.08 1.88 2.38
N PHE A 68 2.01 1.22 2.82
CA PHE A 68 1.44 0.10 2.08
C PHE A 68 0.15 0.54 1.39
N SER A 69 0.24 0.72 0.06
CA SER A 69 -0.92 1.05 -0.77
C SER A 69 -1.60 -0.24 -1.23
N PRO A 70 -2.91 -0.38 -1.01
CA PRO A 70 -3.62 -1.56 -1.50
C PRO A 70 -3.78 -1.53 -3.02
N ALA A 71 -4.27 -2.61 -3.58
CA ALA A 71 -4.70 -2.63 -4.98
C ALA A 71 -5.93 -1.73 -5.17
N ILE A 72 -6.24 -1.41 -6.41
CA ILE A 72 -7.39 -0.53 -6.73
C ILE A 72 -8.69 -1.13 -6.19
N GLN A 73 -8.90 -2.43 -6.42
CA GLN A 73 -10.05 -3.15 -5.87
C GLN A 73 -9.65 -3.76 -4.53
N PHE A 74 -9.91 -3.04 -3.47
CA PHE A 74 -9.58 -3.45 -2.11
C PHE A 74 -10.84 -4.00 -1.47
N ASP A 75 -10.98 -5.32 -1.49
CA ASP A 75 -12.25 -6.01 -1.26
C ASP A 75 -12.41 -6.44 0.20
N PRO A 76 -13.30 -5.77 0.97
CA PRO A 76 -13.53 -6.15 2.36
C PRO A 76 -14.19 -7.51 2.54
N LYS A 77 -14.81 -8.04 1.48
CA LYS A 77 -15.53 -9.32 1.52
C LYS A 77 -14.80 -10.42 0.77
N GLY A 78 -13.59 -10.14 0.27
CA GLY A 78 -12.82 -11.11 -0.45
C GLY A 78 -12.30 -12.22 0.46
N ARG A 79 -12.07 -13.38 -0.11
CA ARG A 79 -11.59 -14.52 0.66
C ARG A 79 -10.09 -14.44 0.92
N ARG A 80 -9.67 -15.16 1.92
CA ARG A 80 -8.26 -15.32 2.24
C ARG A 80 -7.67 -16.43 1.36
N THR A 81 -6.75 -16.06 0.46
CA THR A 81 -6.04 -17.05 -0.35
C THR A 81 -4.68 -17.43 0.24
N GLY A 82 -4.12 -16.54 1.04
CA GLY A 82 -2.80 -16.74 1.63
C GLY A 82 -1.65 -16.44 0.70
N THR A 83 -1.93 -15.97 -0.53
CA THR A 83 -0.89 -15.65 -1.52
C THR A 83 -1.10 -14.25 -2.07
N TYR A 84 0.01 -13.62 -2.48
CA TYR A 84 -0.02 -12.27 -3.05
C TYR A 84 1.26 -12.02 -3.83
N GLN A 85 1.23 -11.00 -4.70
CA GLN A 85 2.41 -10.51 -5.40
C GLN A 85 2.72 -9.10 -4.93
N LEU A 86 3.98 -8.82 -4.68
CA LEU A 86 4.43 -7.50 -4.23
C LEU A 86 4.76 -6.62 -5.41
N GLY A 87 4.48 -5.33 -5.26
CA GLY A 87 4.89 -4.29 -6.19
C GLY A 87 5.46 -3.10 -5.44
N SER A 88 5.86 -2.08 -6.17
CA SER A 88 6.51 -0.91 -5.58
C SER A 88 5.66 0.34 -5.72
N GLU A 89 5.97 1.21 -6.66
CA GLU A 89 5.36 2.53 -6.77
C GLU A 89 4.20 2.60 -7.76
N TRP A 90 3.97 1.56 -8.55
CA TRP A 90 2.95 1.60 -9.59
C TRP A 90 2.00 0.42 -9.50
N VAL A 91 0.86 0.55 -10.19
CA VAL A 91 -0.15 -0.49 -10.25
C VAL A 91 0.43 -1.74 -10.90
N ILE A 92 0.22 -2.87 -10.24
CA ILE A 92 0.49 -4.18 -10.84
C ILE A 92 -0.82 -4.96 -10.94
N LEU A 93 -0.81 -6.01 -11.74
CA LEU A 93 -2.01 -6.81 -11.99
C LEU A 93 -1.78 -8.25 -11.59
N ASN A 94 -2.83 -8.91 -11.11
CA ASN A 94 -2.78 -10.33 -10.79
C ASN A 94 -2.89 -11.19 -12.06
N GLN A 95 -3.01 -12.50 -11.91
CA GLN A 95 -3.09 -13.39 -13.06
C GLN A 95 -4.36 -13.17 -13.89
N ALA A 96 -5.43 -12.70 -13.25
CA ALA A 96 -6.67 -12.36 -13.94
C ALA A 96 -6.65 -10.95 -14.57
N GLN A 97 -5.48 -10.29 -14.59
CA GLN A 97 -5.30 -8.93 -15.11
C GLN A 97 -6.12 -7.89 -14.35
N GLU A 98 -6.23 -8.08 -13.04
CA GLU A 98 -6.93 -7.17 -12.15
C GLU A 98 -5.99 -6.60 -11.09
N SER A 99 -6.19 -5.33 -10.72
CA SER A 99 -5.57 -4.75 -9.54
C SER A 99 -6.50 -5.01 -8.36
N TYR A 100 -6.33 -6.16 -7.72
CA TYR A 100 -7.25 -6.67 -6.71
C TYR A 100 -6.49 -7.24 -5.52
N ILE A 101 -7.01 -7.02 -4.32
CA ILE A 101 -6.58 -7.75 -3.13
C ILE A 101 -7.74 -7.76 -2.13
N SER A 102 -7.93 -8.90 -1.45
CA SER A 102 -8.87 -8.95 -0.34
C SER A 102 -8.27 -8.28 0.90
N TYR A 103 -9.12 -7.84 1.82
CA TYR A 103 -8.63 -7.33 3.10
C TYR A 103 -7.78 -8.37 3.83
N LEU A 104 -8.19 -9.64 3.78
CA LEU A 104 -7.48 -10.69 4.51
C LEU A 104 -6.08 -10.93 3.94
N ASP A 105 -5.95 -10.96 2.61
CA ASP A 105 -4.63 -11.11 1.98
C ASP A 105 -3.77 -9.86 2.19
N TYR A 106 -4.38 -8.67 2.20
CA TYR A 106 -3.67 -7.43 2.52
C TYR A 106 -3.07 -7.50 3.92
N VAL A 107 -3.84 -7.97 4.89
CA VAL A 107 -3.35 -8.11 6.27
C VAL A 107 -2.20 -9.11 6.34
N ILE A 108 -2.28 -10.22 5.61
CA ILE A 108 -1.19 -11.19 5.57
C ILE A 108 0.09 -10.53 5.03
N ALA A 109 -0.02 -9.78 3.93
CA ALA A 109 1.14 -9.08 3.37
C ALA A 109 1.69 -8.04 4.36
N LEU A 110 0.81 -7.34 5.07
CA LEU A 110 1.21 -6.37 6.08
C LEU A 110 1.96 -7.03 7.23
N LEU A 111 1.46 -8.15 7.72
CA LEU A 111 2.12 -8.88 8.81
C LEU A 111 3.47 -9.44 8.36
N ASP A 112 3.56 -9.91 7.11
CA ASP A 112 4.84 -10.37 6.57
C ASP A 112 5.86 -9.24 6.51
N GLU A 113 5.43 -8.03 6.18
CA GLU A 113 6.33 -6.88 6.17
C GLU A 113 6.80 -6.52 7.59
N VAL A 114 5.91 -6.61 8.58
CA VAL A 114 6.29 -6.36 9.98
C VAL A 114 7.33 -7.40 10.44
N GLU A 115 7.14 -8.66 10.09
CA GLU A 115 8.04 -9.73 10.52
C GLU A 115 9.34 -9.76 9.72
N HIS A 116 9.28 -9.43 8.43
CA HIS A 116 10.43 -9.46 7.53
C HIS A 116 10.48 -8.18 6.70
N PRO A 117 10.93 -7.06 7.29
CA PRO A 117 10.89 -5.76 6.63
C PRO A 117 11.73 -5.72 5.33
N GLN A 118 11.08 -5.35 4.23
CA GLN A 118 11.73 -5.19 2.93
C GLN A 118 11.61 -3.78 2.39
N PHE A 119 10.65 -2.99 2.90
CA PHE A 119 10.28 -1.71 2.31
C PHE A 119 10.41 -0.57 3.31
N ILE A 120 11.49 -0.55 4.09
CA ILE A 120 11.75 0.53 5.04
C ILE A 120 12.05 1.81 4.27
N CYS A 121 11.37 2.90 4.63
CA CYS A 121 11.43 4.20 3.95
C CYS A 121 11.01 4.09 2.49
N LYS A 122 10.02 3.24 2.22
CA LYS A 122 9.47 3.02 0.87
C LYS A 122 7.97 2.84 0.93
N ARG A 123 7.33 3.10 -0.19
CA ARG A 123 5.95 2.68 -0.44
C ARG A 123 5.98 1.36 -1.20
N PHE A 124 5.05 0.47 -0.90
CA PHE A 124 4.87 -0.74 -1.69
C PHE A 124 3.39 -1.04 -1.85
N THR A 125 3.09 -1.98 -2.72
CA THR A 125 1.73 -2.43 -2.97
C THR A 125 1.72 -3.95 -3.16
N ALA A 126 0.54 -4.53 -3.23
CA ALA A 126 0.38 -5.96 -3.45
C ALA A 126 -0.94 -6.23 -4.16
N VAL A 127 -0.97 -7.31 -4.93
CA VAL A 127 -2.20 -7.84 -5.53
C VAL A 127 -2.34 -9.31 -5.14
N GLY A 128 -3.58 -9.76 -5.08
CA GLY A 128 -3.91 -11.16 -4.81
C GLY A 128 -4.98 -11.64 -5.76
N GLU A 129 -5.28 -12.93 -5.70
CA GLU A 129 -6.34 -13.53 -6.52
C GLU A 129 -7.65 -13.54 -5.76
N ARG A 130 -8.77 -13.67 -6.51
CA ARG A 130 -10.10 -13.71 -5.89
C ARG A 130 -10.40 -15.00 -5.13
#